data_29fa9fe78cb2f35191f082be57cc64d4
#
_entry.id   29fa9fe78cb2f35191f082be57cc64d4
#
_cell.length_a   1.000
_cell.length_b   1.000
_cell.length_c   1.000
_cell.angle_alpha   90.00
_cell.angle_beta   90.00
_cell.angle_gamma   90.00
#
_symmetry.space_group_name_H-M   'P 1'
#
loop_
_entity.id
_entity.type
_entity.pdbx_description
1 polymer ?
#
loop_
_entity_poly.entity_id
_entity_poly.type
_entity_poly.pdbx_seq_one_letter_code
_entity_poly.pdbx_strand_id
1 'polypeptide(L)'
;MDYDDLDAKMADPANKGLILCSPHNPVGRVWTEDELKQVVAIAQKYDKWIISDEIHCDLIRAGHTHTPLLKLCPEYKHRIIACTAPSKTFNMAGMQMSNIIIPNEEYRQKWYGYTMGELSISSPSPFGIVAMHAAYNEGEDWLNQVNAYLDENVAFMKAYLAEYLPEAHMVDAQGTYLVWVDVNAYCSDAKELERLMLEEAGVYFDEGYIFGPGGSGFERFNIACPRSILEKSLERMSAVLKKYAGK
;
A
#
# COMPACT_ATOMS: atom_id res chain seq x y z
N MET A 1 12.63 -1.10 -8.10
CA MET A 1 12.10 0.04 -8.90
C MET A 1 12.89 0.11 -10.19
N ASP A 2 12.26 0.41 -11.31
CA ASP A 2 12.96 0.61 -12.60
C ASP A 2 13.30 2.10 -12.72
N TYR A 3 14.57 2.43 -12.49
CA TYR A 3 15.03 3.84 -12.47
C TYR A 3 15.27 4.38 -13.86
N ASP A 4 15.57 3.53 -14.85
CA ASP A 4 15.75 3.95 -16.24
C ASP A 4 14.40 4.36 -16.85
N ASP A 5 13.36 3.57 -16.60
CA ASP A 5 11.98 3.94 -16.99
C ASP A 5 11.49 5.19 -16.25
N LEU A 6 11.81 5.31 -14.95
CA LEU A 6 11.46 6.51 -14.17
C LEU A 6 12.16 7.75 -14.73
N ASP A 7 13.47 7.68 -15.03
CA ASP A 7 14.23 8.81 -15.61
C ASP A 7 13.66 9.22 -16.96
N ALA A 8 13.37 8.26 -17.84
CA ALA A 8 12.77 8.52 -19.14
C ALA A 8 11.39 9.20 -19.02
N LYS A 9 10.52 8.73 -18.12
CA LYS A 9 9.21 9.32 -17.87
C LYS A 9 9.30 10.71 -17.26
N MET A 10 10.25 10.94 -16.34
CA MET A 10 10.46 12.26 -15.74
C MET A 10 11.05 13.27 -16.72
N ALA A 11 11.79 12.84 -17.73
CA ALA A 11 12.31 13.70 -18.81
C ALA A 11 11.20 14.27 -19.69
N ASP A 12 10.04 13.59 -19.78
CA ASP A 12 8.90 14.08 -20.56
C ASP A 12 8.33 15.37 -19.93
N PRO A 13 8.26 16.49 -20.67
CA PRO A 13 7.70 17.74 -20.17
C PRO A 13 6.18 17.67 -19.89
N ALA A 14 5.47 16.70 -20.46
CA ALA A 14 4.07 16.47 -20.16
C ALA A 14 3.86 15.96 -18.73
N ASN A 15 4.77 15.17 -18.21
CA ASN A 15 4.75 14.69 -16.83
C ASN A 15 5.15 15.81 -15.85
N LYS A 16 4.35 16.01 -14.82
CA LYS A 16 4.58 17.04 -13.79
C LYS A 16 5.19 16.51 -12.51
N GLY A 17 5.08 15.19 -12.28
CA GLY A 17 5.61 14.53 -11.10
C GLY A 17 5.20 13.07 -11.04
N LEU A 18 5.44 12.46 -9.88
CA LEU A 18 5.02 11.10 -9.57
C LEU A 18 4.24 11.04 -8.26
N ILE A 19 3.42 10.01 -8.14
CA ILE A 19 2.86 9.57 -6.86
C ILE A 19 3.71 8.37 -6.41
N LEU A 20 4.43 8.54 -5.30
CA LEU A 20 5.28 7.53 -4.70
C LEU A 20 4.53 6.90 -3.51
N CYS A 21 4.11 5.65 -3.64
CA CYS A 21 3.51 4.90 -2.55
C CYS A 21 4.60 4.23 -1.70
N SER A 22 4.70 4.60 -0.42
CA SER A 22 5.74 4.12 0.51
C SER A 22 5.21 4.05 1.95
N PRO A 23 4.95 2.87 2.52
CA PRO A 23 5.03 1.51 1.95
C PRO A 23 4.11 1.28 0.75
N HIS A 24 4.53 0.41 -0.16
CA HIS A 24 3.88 0.25 -1.46
C HIS A 24 2.71 -0.74 -1.41
N ASN A 25 1.52 -0.28 -1.74
CA ASN A 25 0.35 -1.10 -2.02
C ASN A 25 0.20 -1.26 -3.55
N PRO A 26 0.07 -2.48 -4.11
CA PRO A 26 -0.35 -3.74 -3.43
C PRO A 26 0.80 -4.63 -2.93
N VAL A 27 2.05 -4.37 -3.29
CA VAL A 27 3.17 -5.31 -3.20
C VAL A 27 3.71 -5.48 -1.77
N GLY A 28 3.46 -4.51 -0.87
CA GLY A 28 3.95 -4.56 0.51
C GLY A 28 5.42 -4.16 0.68
N ARG A 29 6.06 -3.55 -0.36
CA ARG A 29 7.45 -3.09 -0.27
C ARG A 29 7.60 -1.88 0.64
N VAL A 30 8.66 -1.87 1.46
CA VAL A 30 9.18 -0.70 2.16
C VAL A 30 10.46 -0.26 1.48
N TRP A 31 10.44 0.91 0.84
CA TRP A 31 11.60 1.38 0.09
C TRP A 31 12.73 1.78 1.04
N THR A 32 13.95 1.38 0.70
CA THR A 32 15.15 1.77 1.44
C THR A 32 15.47 3.26 1.24
N GLU A 33 16.27 3.83 2.14
CA GLU A 33 16.71 5.22 1.99
C GLU A 33 17.44 5.48 0.68
N ASP A 34 18.25 4.51 0.22
CA ASP A 34 19.00 4.64 -1.03
C ASP A 34 18.07 4.60 -2.25
N GLU A 35 17.04 3.73 -2.23
CA GLU A 35 16.00 3.71 -3.26
C GLU A 35 15.24 5.05 -3.31
N LEU A 36 14.86 5.57 -2.15
CA LEU A 36 14.15 6.86 -2.06
C LEU A 36 15.02 8.03 -2.52
N LYS A 37 16.32 8.07 -2.16
CA LYS A 37 17.27 9.09 -2.63
C LYS A 37 17.44 9.08 -4.14
N GLN A 38 17.46 7.88 -4.77
CA GLN A 38 17.53 7.79 -6.23
C GLN A 38 16.28 8.37 -6.90
N VAL A 39 15.08 8.07 -6.36
CA VAL A 39 13.82 8.67 -6.86
C VAL A 39 13.85 10.19 -6.77
N VAL A 40 14.27 10.72 -5.61
CA VAL A 40 14.37 12.18 -5.43
C VAL A 40 15.41 12.81 -6.35
N ALA A 41 16.55 12.18 -6.55
CA ALA A 41 17.60 12.69 -7.47
C ALA A 41 17.07 12.78 -8.92
N ILE A 42 16.31 11.77 -9.37
CA ILE A 42 15.69 11.80 -10.70
C ILE A 42 14.63 12.90 -10.78
N ALA A 43 13.76 13.03 -9.78
CA ALA A 43 12.76 14.08 -9.75
C ALA A 43 13.39 15.48 -9.74
N GLN A 44 14.48 15.66 -8.98
CA GLN A 44 15.24 16.91 -8.89
C GLN A 44 15.91 17.29 -10.22
N LYS A 45 16.47 16.32 -10.93
CA LYS A 45 17.08 16.51 -12.27
C LYS A 45 16.14 17.20 -13.25
N TYR A 46 14.84 16.95 -13.15
CA TYR A 46 13.81 17.47 -14.06
C TYR A 46 12.85 18.47 -13.39
N ASP A 47 13.13 18.90 -12.16
CA ASP A 47 12.28 19.80 -11.34
C ASP A 47 10.83 19.32 -11.20
N LYS A 48 10.63 18.01 -10.94
CA LYS A 48 9.32 17.36 -10.87
C LYS A 48 8.80 17.26 -9.44
N TRP A 49 7.49 17.23 -9.30
CA TRP A 49 6.81 17.00 -8.02
C TRP A 49 6.87 15.55 -7.58
N ILE A 50 6.89 15.34 -6.25
CA ILE A 50 6.65 14.05 -5.64
C ILE A 50 5.49 14.19 -4.66
N ILE A 51 4.42 13.42 -4.88
CA ILE A 51 3.38 13.18 -3.88
C ILE A 51 3.77 11.87 -3.19
N SER A 52 4.23 11.96 -1.94
CA SER A 52 4.60 10.80 -1.14
C SER A 52 3.36 10.30 -0.39
N ASP A 53 2.78 9.20 -0.86
CA ASP A 53 1.69 8.52 -0.19
C ASP A 53 2.26 7.58 0.88
N GLU A 54 2.25 8.07 2.12
CA GLU A 54 2.79 7.39 3.30
C GLU A 54 1.66 6.86 4.22
N ILE A 55 0.47 6.62 3.67
CA ILE A 55 -0.72 6.23 4.44
C ILE A 55 -0.54 4.91 5.22
N HIS A 56 0.41 4.07 4.83
CA HIS A 56 0.75 2.82 5.50
C HIS A 56 2.01 2.90 6.38
N CYS A 57 2.54 4.08 6.65
CA CYS A 57 3.84 4.30 7.30
C CYS A 57 4.01 3.63 8.68
N ASP A 58 2.93 3.40 9.42
CA ASP A 58 2.96 2.79 10.75
C ASP A 58 2.82 1.26 10.73
N LEU A 59 2.45 0.70 9.58
CA LEU A 59 2.18 -0.74 9.40
C LEU A 59 3.41 -1.42 8.78
N ILE A 60 4.45 -1.57 9.58
CA ILE A 60 5.76 -2.06 9.14
C ILE A 60 6.03 -3.42 9.78
N ARG A 61 6.52 -4.36 8.96
CA ARG A 61 6.86 -5.71 9.41
C ARG A 61 8.19 -5.73 10.15
N ALA A 62 8.36 -6.70 11.04
CA ALA A 62 9.59 -6.86 11.82
C ALA A 62 10.84 -6.90 10.93
N GLY A 63 11.89 -6.17 11.33
CA GLY A 63 13.13 -6.05 10.58
C GLY A 63 13.16 -4.99 9.48
N HIS A 64 12.05 -4.27 9.24
CA HIS A 64 11.97 -3.17 8.28
C HIS A 64 11.71 -1.84 8.99
N THR A 65 12.03 -0.75 8.30
CA THR A 65 11.81 0.61 8.83
C THR A 65 11.34 1.53 7.70
N HIS A 66 10.23 2.21 7.92
CA HIS A 66 9.78 3.27 7.02
C HIS A 66 10.58 4.55 7.29
N THR A 67 11.01 5.19 6.21
CA THR A 67 11.68 6.49 6.29
C THR A 67 10.82 7.56 5.61
N PRO A 68 10.29 8.54 6.37
CA PRO A 68 9.50 9.63 5.80
C PRO A 68 10.31 10.45 4.79
N LEU A 69 9.78 10.65 3.58
CA LEU A 69 10.51 11.27 2.49
C LEU A 69 10.93 12.73 2.79
N LEU A 70 10.06 13.48 3.45
CA LEU A 70 10.36 14.87 3.87
C LEU A 70 11.50 14.95 4.89
N LYS A 71 11.68 13.92 5.73
CA LYS A 71 12.79 13.82 6.68
C LYS A 71 14.09 13.44 5.98
N LEU A 72 14.00 12.54 5.00
CA LEU A 72 15.15 12.01 4.29
C LEU A 72 15.77 13.03 3.34
N CYS A 73 14.95 13.81 2.62
CA CYS A 73 15.39 14.75 1.57
C CYS A 73 14.86 16.18 1.85
N PRO A 74 15.30 16.81 2.95
CA PRO A 74 14.82 18.15 3.33
C PRO A 74 15.21 19.25 2.33
N GLU A 75 16.26 19.07 1.55
CA GLU A 75 16.71 19.99 0.51
C GLU A 75 15.71 20.07 -0.67
N TYR A 76 14.95 19.00 -0.92
CA TYR A 76 13.94 18.97 -1.99
C TYR A 76 12.50 19.13 -1.48
N LYS A 77 12.31 19.43 -0.19
CA LYS A 77 10.96 19.54 0.45
C LYS A 77 9.99 20.49 -0.25
N HIS A 78 10.52 21.48 -1.00
CA HIS A 78 9.70 22.46 -1.72
C HIS A 78 8.92 21.85 -2.91
N ARG A 79 9.25 20.61 -3.33
CA ARG A 79 8.60 19.84 -4.39
C ARG A 79 7.99 18.53 -3.87
N ILE A 80 7.97 18.32 -2.55
CA ILE A 80 7.39 17.12 -1.94
C ILE A 80 6.10 17.50 -1.22
N ILE A 81 5.06 16.72 -1.46
CA ILE A 81 3.81 16.72 -0.70
C ILE A 81 3.70 15.34 -0.02
N ALA A 82 3.69 15.29 1.30
CA ALA A 82 3.52 14.02 2.01
C ALA A 82 2.07 13.86 2.51
N CYS A 83 1.53 12.67 2.29
CA CYS A 83 0.16 12.31 2.64
C CYS A 83 0.18 11.17 3.66
N THR A 84 -0.35 11.41 4.86
CA THR A 84 -0.51 10.39 5.91
C THR A 84 -1.95 10.38 6.41
N ALA A 85 -2.38 9.32 7.07
CA ALA A 85 -3.69 9.26 7.68
C ALA A 85 -3.76 8.18 8.78
N PRO A 86 -4.57 8.36 9.81
CA PRO A 86 -4.83 7.32 10.82
C PRO A 86 -5.71 6.20 10.28
N SER A 87 -6.29 6.38 9.10
CA SER A 87 -7.34 5.52 8.54
C SER A 87 -6.91 4.07 8.32
N LYS A 88 -5.67 3.84 7.91
CA LYS A 88 -5.12 2.50 7.70
C LYS A 88 -4.54 1.93 8.99
N THR A 89 -3.76 2.73 9.69
CA THR A 89 -3.10 2.37 10.96
C THR A 89 -4.11 1.93 12.00
N PHE A 90 -5.18 2.70 12.20
CA PHE A 90 -6.15 2.52 13.28
C PHE A 90 -7.55 2.11 12.80
N ASN A 91 -7.67 1.64 11.57
CA ASN A 91 -8.96 1.21 10.96
C ASN A 91 -10.05 2.30 11.06
N MET A 92 -9.70 3.55 10.75
CA MET A 92 -10.56 4.73 10.93
C MET A 92 -10.95 5.40 9.62
N ALA A 93 -11.06 4.65 8.51
CA ALA A 93 -11.38 5.20 7.19
C ALA A 93 -12.71 5.99 7.18
N GLY A 94 -13.70 5.53 7.94
CA GLY A 94 -15.02 6.19 8.07
C GLY A 94 -14.96 7.58 8.73
N MET A 95 -13.87 7.94 9.43
CA MET A 95 -13.66 9.26 10.00
C MET A 95 -13.20 10.29 8.98
N GLN A 96 -12.76 9.87 7.79
CA GLN A 96 -12.36 10.71 6.65
C GLN A 96 -11.30 11.77 7.03
N MET A 97 -10.30 11.36 7.81
CA MET A 97 -9.20 12.21 8.27
C MET A 97 -7.91 11.85 7.57
N SER A 98 -7.19 12.87 7.12
CA SER A 98 -5.84 12.75 6.57
C SER A 98 -4.99 13.98 6.89
N ASN A 99 -3.67 13.81 6.83
CA ASN A 99 -2.71 14.89 6.97
C ASN A 99 -2.03 15.10 5.63
N ILE A 100 -2.20 16.29 5.05
CA ILE A 100 -1.54 16.69 3.81
C ILE A 100 -0.48 17.72 4.17
N ILE A 101 0.78 17.31 4.10
CA ILE A 101 1.93 18.11 4.51
C ILE A 101 2.55 18.76 3.28
N ILE A 102 2.37 20.06 3.15
CA ILE A 102 2.86 20.87 2.02
C ILE A 102 3.83 21.92 2.56
N PRO A 103 5.16 21.65 2.53
CA PRO A 103 6.15 22.60 3.04
C PRO A 103 6.22 23.91 2.25
N ASN A 104 5.95 23.87 0.94
CA ASN A 104 5.95 25.04 0.08
C ASN A 104 4.71 25.90 0.34
N GLU A 105 4.92 27.14 0.82
CA GLU A 105 3.84 28.07 1.22
C GLU A 105 2.91 28.42 0.05
N GLU A 106 3.46 28.71 -1.13
CA GLU A 106 2.65 29.07 -2.31
C GLU A 106 1.67 27.97 -2.67
N TYR A 107 2.15 26.72 -2.68
CA TYR A 107 1.29 25.57 -3.02
C TYR A 107 0.33 25.21 -1.90
N ARG A 108 0.71 25.43 -0.65
CA ARG A 108 -0.20 25.26 0.49
C ARG A 108 -1.37 26.26 0.41
N GLN A 109 -1.11 27.50 0.02
CA GLN A 109 -2.16 28.50 -0.19
C GLN A 109 -3.06 28.15 -1.39
N LYS A 110 -2.48 27.66 -2.49
CA LYS A 110 -3.27 27.16 -3.64
C LYS A 110 -4.14 25.98 -3.24
N TRP A 111 -3.61 25.05 -2.44
CA TRP A 111 -4.36 23.93 -1.90
C TRP A 111 -5.57 24.41 -1.08
N TYR A 112 -5.36 25.34 -0.15
CA TYR A 112 -6.45 25.91 0.65
C TYR A 112 -7.48 26.63 -0.22
N GLY A 113 -7.04 27.46 -1.16
CA GLY A 113 -7.93 28.17 -2.08
C GLY A 113 -8.81 27.22 -2.88
N TYR A 114 -8.24 26.12 -3.38
CA TYR A 114 -8.97 25.14 -4.15
C TYR A 114 -9.93 24.30 -3.27
N THR A 115 -9.42 23.73 -2.20
CA THR A 115 -10.21 22.82 -1.35
C THR A 115 -11.33 23.56 -0.60
N MET A 116 -11.04 24.70 -0.01
CA MET A 116 -11.99 25.47 0.77
C MET A 116 -12.84 26.42 -0.09
N GLY A 117 -12.20 27.07 -1.09
CA GLY A 117 -12.87 28.06 -1.93
C GLY A 117 -13.71 27.47 -3.05
N GLU A 118 -13.16 26.50 -3.79
CA GLU A 118 -13.85 25.94 -4.95
C GLU A 118 -14.63 24.66 -4.62
N LEU A 119 -14.05 23.74 -3.85
CA LEU A 119 -14.69 22.46 -3.54
C LEU A 119 -15.54 22.48 -2.26
N SER A 120 -15.47 23.55 -1.48
CA SER A 120 -16.17 23.68 -0.19
C SER A 120 -15.86 22.54 0.82
N ILE A 121 -14.68 21.94 0.72
CA ILE A 121 -14.16 20.94 1.67
C ILE A 121 -13.53 21.73 2.83
N SER A 122 -14.38 22.28 3.68
CA SER A 122 -13.95 23.33 4.61
C SER A 122 -13.41 22.82 5.93
N SER A 123 -13.92 21.71 6.44
CA SER A 123 -13.52 21.25 7.77
C SER A 123 -13.65 19.76 7.93
N PRO A 124 -12.68 19.13 8.60
CA PRO A 124 -12.81 17.74 9.01
C PRO A 124 -13.94 17.58 10.03
N SER A 125 -14.50 16.37 10.12
CA SER A 125 -15.49 16.04 11.16
C SER A 125 -14.90 16.26 12.54
N PRO A 126 -15.63 16.91 13.49
CA PRO A 126 -15.19 17.02 14.88
C PRO A 126 -14.86 15.66 15.52
N PHE A 127 -15.63 14.62 15.20
CA PHE A 127 -15.35 13.25 15.67
C PHE A 127 -14.05 12.71 15.06
N GLY A 128 -13.78 13.01 13.80
CA GLY A 128 -12.54 12.63 13.12
C GLY A 128 -11.31 13.28 13.79
N ILE A 129 -11.38 14.55 14.16
CA ILE A 129 -10.30 15.25 14.85
C ILE A 129 -10.01 14.60 16.21
N VAL A 130 -11.04 14.39 17.03
CA VAL A 130 -10.89 13.77 18.36
C VAL A 130 -10.37 12.34 18.25
N ALA A 131 -10.92 11.55 17.31
CA ALA A 131 -10.51 10.19 17.09
C ALA A 131 -9.04 10.10 16.62
N MET A 132 -8.62 10.96 15.68
CA MET A 132 -7.22 11.02 15.22
C MET A 132 -6.28 11.39 16.38
N HIS A 133 -6.66 12.37 17.19
CA HIS A 133 -5.87 12.80 18.33
C HIS A 133 -5.70 11.67 19.37
N ALA A 134 -6.78 10.97 19.72
CA ALA A 134 -6.73 9.82 20.62
C ALA A 134 -5.88 8.68 20.04
N ALA A 135 -6.08 8.35 18.76
CA ALA A 135 -5.35 7.28 18.07
C ALA A 135 -3.83 7.49 18.12
N TYR A 136 -3.36 8.68 17.75
CA TYR A 136 -1.91 8.96 17.74
C TYR A 136 -1.29 9.17 19.11
N ASN A 137 -2.06 9.62 20.12
CA ASN A 137 -1.50 9.84 21.46
C ASN A 137 -1.65 8.64 22.40
N GLU A 138 -2.63 7.76 22.16
CA GLU A 138 -2.99 6.70 23.11
C GLU A 138 -3.00 5.31 22.44
N GLY A 139 -2.84 5.23 21.10
CA GLY A 139 -2.99 3.98 20.33
C GLY A 139 -1.71 3.16 20.13
N GLU A 140 -0.57 3.52 20.72
CA GLU A 140 0.72 2.86 20.48
C GLU A 140 0.69 1.38 20.84
N ASP A 141 0.18 1.03 22.02
CA ASP A 141 0.10 -0.37 22.47
C ASP A 141 -0.79 -1.22 21.55
N TRP A 142 -1.90 -0.65 21.08
CA TRP A 142 -2.77 -1.30 20.11
C TRP A 142 -2.04 -1.53 18.79
N LEU A 143 -1.35 -0.53 18.27
CA LEU A 143 -0.59 -0.62 17.03
C LEU A 143 0.51 -1.68 17.10
N ASN A 144 1.26 -1.73 18.20
CA ASN A 144 2.30 -2.73 18.43
C ASN A 144 1.73 -4.15 18.41
N GLN A 145 0.58 -4.37 19.06
CA GLN A 145 -0.11 -5.67 19.04
C GLN A 145 -0.63 -6.03 17.64
N VAL A 146 -1.17 -5.06 16.90
CA VAL A 146 -1.62 -5.28 15.51
C VAL A 146 -0.45 -5.65 14.62
N ASN A 147 0.67 -4.93 14.69
CA ASN A 147 1.85 -5.24 13.88
C ASN A 147 2.39 -6.65 14.19
N ALA A 148 2.48 -7.03 15.46
CA ALA A 148 2.88 -8.39 15.86
C ALA A 148 1.92 -9.45 15.31
N TYR A 149 0.61 -9.22 15.40
CA TYR A 149 -0.40 -10.13 14.87
C TYR A 149 -0.34 -10.26 13.33
N LEU A 150 -0.07 -9.16 12.64
CA LEU A 150 0.12 -9.19 11.18
C LEU A 150 1.40 -9.95 10.79
N ASP A 151 2.49 -9.83 11.56
CA ASP A 151 3.72 -10.62 11.35
C ASP A 151 3.44 -12.13 11.50
N GLU A 152 2.65 -12.52 12.49
CA GLU A 152 2.21 -13.90 12.66
C GLU A 152 1.31 -14.37 11.50
N ASN A 153 0.41 -13.52 10.98
CA ASN A 153 -0.42 -13.83 9.82
C ASN A 153 0.40 -14.01 8.55
N VAL A 154 1.42 -13.17 8.35
CA VAL A 154 2.39 -13.31 7.23
C VAL A 154 3.13 -14.64 7.32
N ALA A 155 3.68 -14.96 8.50
CA ALA A 155 4.40 -16.23 8.71
C ALA A 155 3.50 -17.45 8.49
N PHE A 156 2.28 -17.42 9.00
CA PHE A 156 1.29 -18.48 8.79
C PHE A 156 0.96 -18.65 7.30
N MET A 157 0.65 -17.56 6.60
CA MET A 157 0.31 -17.61 5.19
C MET A 157 1.47 -18.16 4.34
N LYS A 158 2.70 -17.72 4.63
CA LYS A 158 3.91 -18.22 3.95
C LYS A 158 4.09 -19.73 4.14
N ALA A 159 3.93 -20.22 5.36
CA ALA A 159 4.01 -21.65 5.66
C ALA A 159 2.88 -22.45 4.97
N TYR A 160 1.66 -21.93 5.00
CA TYR A 160 0.51 -22.54 4.36
C TYR A 160 0.71 -22.67 2.84
N LEU A 161 1.12 -21.59 2.17
CA LEU A 161 1.37 -21.61 0.73
C LEU A 161 2.47 -22.60 0.37
N ALA A 162 3.57 -22.64 1.12
CA ALA A 162 4.66 -23.58 0.87
C ALA A 162 4.22 -25.06 0.98
N GLU A 163 3.28 -25.37 1.88
CA GLU A 163 2.77 -26.72 2.07
C GLU A 163 1.67 -27.09 1.05
N TYR A 164 0.73 -26.19 0.82
CA TYR A 164 -0.49 -26.51 0.06
C TYR A 164 -0.50 -25.99 -1.37
N LEU A 165 0.24 -24.94 -1.69
CA LEU A 165 0.37 -24.35 -3.02
C LEU A 165 1.84 -24.00 -3.31
N PRO A 166 2.73 -24.98 -3.41
CA PRO A 166 4.18 -24.76 -3.47
C PRO A 166 4.67 -23.96 -4.68
N GLU A 167 3.87 -23.89 -5.75
CA GLU A 167 4.17 -23.08 -6.93
C GLU A 167 3.61 -21.66 -6.88
N ALA A 168 2.82 -21.32 -5.83
CA ALA A 168 2.42 -19.95 -5.57
C ALA A 168 3.56 -19.16 -4.93
N HIS A 169 3.78 -17.95 -5.40
CA HIS A 169 4.84 -17.09 -4.89
C HIS A 169 4.27 -15.89 -4.14
N MET A 170 4.44 -15.89 -2.81
CA MET A 170 4.13 -14.73 -1.99
C MET A 170 5.29 -13.74 -2.02
N VAL A 171 5.05 -12.52 -2.49
CA VAL A 171 6.04 -11.44 -2.44
C VAL A 171 6.34 -11.11 -0.98
N ASP A 172 7.60 -10.80 -0.69
CA ASP A 172 8.06 -10.47 0.66
C ASP A 172 7.33 -9.24 1.21
N ALA A 173 6.44 -9.48 2.17
CA ALA A 173 5.61 -8.45 2.78
C ALA A 173 6.41 -7.69 3.85
N GLN A 174 6.92 -6.52 3.50
CA GLN A 174 7.76 -5.68 4.37
C GLN A 174 6.94 -4.61 5.12
N GLY A 175 5.77 -4.28 4.61
CA GLY A 175 4.85 -3.30 5.20
C GLY A 175 3.42 -3.52 4.74
N THR A 176 2.52 -2.71 5.25
CA THR A 176 1.07 -2.78 5.06
C THR A 176 0.42 -4.00 5.74
N TYR A 177 -0.87 -4.17 5.61
CA TYR A 177 -1.61 -5.41 5.94
C TYR A 177 -2.08 -6.13 4.67
N LEU A 178 -1.48 -5.79 3.53
CA LEU A 178 -1.81 -6.36 2.23
C LEU A 178 -0.65 -7.23 1.76
N VAL A 179 -0.99 -8.41 1.25
CA VAL A 179 -0.03 -9.39 0.76
C VAL A 179 -0.31 -9.68 -0.69
N TRP A 180 0.72 -9.71 -1.51
CA TRP A 180 0.67 -9.92 -2.95
C TRP A 180 1.15 -11.32 -3.30
N VAL A 181 0.30 -12.12 -3.93
CA VAL A 181 0.57 -13.53 -4.22
C VAL A 181 0.42 -13.81 -5.70
N ASP A 182 1.47 -14.30 -6.31
CA ASP A 182 1.49 -14.85 -7.66
C ASP A 182 0.95 -16.28 -7.64
N VAL A 183 -0.13 -16.53 -8.38
CA VAL A 183 -0.74 -17.84 -8.57
C VAL A 183 -0.80 -18.26 -10.05
N ASN A 184 0.01 -17.61 -10.92
CA ASN A 184 0.07 -17.87 -12.36
C ASN A 184 0.33 -19.35 -12.69
N ALA A 185 1.09 -20.04 -11.86
CA ALA A 185 1.35 -21.49 -12.03
C ALA A 185 0.08 -22.34 -11.95
N TYR A 186 -0.98 -21.84 -11.31
CA TYR A 186 -2.26 -22.51 -11.18
C TYR A 186 -3.31 -21.96 -12.13
N CYS A 187 -3.39 -20.66 -12.31
CA CYS A 187 -4.31 -20.00 -13.22
C CYS A 187 -3.73 -18.65 -13.66
N SER A 188 -3.36 -18.54 -14.95
CA SER A 188 -2.79 -17.31 -15.53
C SER A 188 -3.84 -16.40 -16.19
N ASP A 189 -5.03 -16.93 -16.50
CA ASP A 189 -6.15 -16.13 -17.00
C ASP A 189 -6.80 -15.38 -15.85
N ALA A 190 -6.68 -14.05 -15.87
CA ALA A 190 -7.17 -13.20 -14.78
C ALA A 190 -8.68 -13.27 -14.58
N LYS A 191 -9.46 -13.42 -15.65
CA LYS A 191 -10.93 -13.49 -15.55
C LYS A 191 -11.40 -14.85 -15.09
N GLU A 192 -10.72 -15.90 -15.48
CA GLU A 192 -10.99 -17.23 -14.95
C GLU A 192 -10.58 -17.33 -13.47
N LEU A 193 -9.44 -16.72 -13.07
CA LEU A 193 -9.01 -16.67 -11.68
C LEU A 193 -10.07 -15.97 -10.80
N GLU A 194 -10.56 -14.80 -11.21
CA GLU A 194 -11.64 -14.06 -10.55
C GLU A 194 -12.88 -14.95 -10.38
N ARG A 195 -13.33 -15.61 -11.46
CA ARG A 195 -14.47 -16.53 -11.41
C ARG A 195 -14.27 -17.68 -10.43
N LEU A 196 -13.09 -18.30 -10.46
CA LEU A 196 -12.74 -19.39 -9.57
C LEU A 196 -12.76 -18.96 -8.10
N MET A 197 -12.22 -17.77 -7.79
CA MET A 197 -12.23 -17.26 -6.42
C MET A 197 -13.64 -16.90 -5.95
N LEU A 198 -14.40 -16.20 -6.76
CA LEU A 198 -15.76 -15.77 -6.38
C LEU A 198 -16.77 -16.91 -6.36
N GLU A 199 -16.85 -17.69 -7.44
CA GLU A 199 -17.96 -18.63 -7.63
C GLU A 199 -17.67 -20.02 -7.02
N GLU A 200 -16.41 -20.48 -7.10
CA GLU A 200 -16.07 -21.82 -6.63
C GLU A 200 -15.46 -21.83 -5.22
N ALA A 201 -14.52 -20.93 -4.94
CA ALA A 201 -13.93 -20.82 -3.61
C ALA A 201 -14.81 -20.04 -2.65
N GLY A 202 -15.65 -19.14 -3.15
CA GLY A 202 -16.48 -18.25 -2.33
C GLY A 202 -15.63 -17.32 -1.45
N VAL A 203 -14.52 -16.83 -2.00
CA VAL A 203 -13.64 -15.83 -1.40
C VAL A 203 -13.54 -14.62 -2.30
N TYR A 204 -13.43 -13.45 -1.70
CA TYR A 204 -13.28 -12.19 -2.42
C TYR A 204 -11.93 -11.58 -2.07
N PHE A 205 -11.03 -11.59 -3.05
CA PHE A 205 -9.74 -10.91 -3.00
C PHE A 205 -9.80 -9.67 -3.91
N ASP A 206 -8.74 -8.85 -3.88
CA ASP A 206 -8.59 -7.83 -4.90
C ASP A 206 -7.74 -8.41 -6.04
N GLU A 207 -8.38 -8.55 -7.18
CA GLU A 207 -7.79 -9.12 -8.40
C GLU A 207 -6.58 -8.33 -8.86
N GLY A 208 -5.47 -9.01 -9.14
CA GLY A 208 -4.22 -8.32 -9.49
C GLY A 208 -4.31 -7.45 -10.74
N TYR A 209 -5.10 -7.84 -11.75
CA TYR A 209 -5.24 -7.08 -12.99
C TYR A 209 -5.80 -5.66 -12.80
N ILE A 210 -6.53 -5.37 -11.71
CA ILE A 210 -7.04 -4.02 -11.43
C ILE A 210 -5.92 -3.02 -11.10
N PHE A 211 -4.74 -3.51 -10.72
CA PHE A 211 -3.55 -2.71 -10.43
C PHE A 211 -2.68 -2.45 -11.66
N GLY A 212 -3.05 -2.98 -12.82
CA GLY A 212 -2.37 -2.79 -14.08
C GLY A 212 -1.98 -4.09 -14.79
N PRO A 213 -1.40 -3.99 -15.99
CA PRO A 213 -1.14 -5.16 -16.85
C PRO A 213 -0.23 -6.21 -16.21
N GLY A 214 0.70 -5.80 -15.37
CA GLY A 214 1.62 -6.71 -14.66
C GLY A 214 0.99 -7.46 -13.49
N GLY A 215 -0.27 -7.20 -13.16
CA GLY A 215 -0.97 -7.84 -12.04
C GLY A 215 -1.79 -9.07 -12.43
N SER A 216 -1.85 -9.43 -13.71
CA SER A 216 -2.58 -10.64 -14.13
C SER A 216 -2.02 -11.89 -13.45
N GLY A 217 -2.90 -12.77 -12.94
CA GLY A 217 -2.52 -13.98 -12.21
C GLY A 217 -1.99 -13.74 -10.78
N PHE A 218 -2.15 -12.52 -10.26
CA PHE A 218 -1.89 -12.19 -8.87
C PHE A 218 -3.19 -11.95 -8.12
N GLU A 219 -3.13 -12.19 -6.80
CA GLU A 219 -4.19 -11.90 -5.84
C GLU A 219 -3.65 -11.04 -4.69
N ARG A 220 -4.39 -9.99 -4.32
CA ARG A 220 -4.08 -9.19 -3.13
C ARG A 220 -4.92 -9.60 -1.96
N PHE A 221 -4.27 -10.11 -0.92
CA PHE A 221 -4.91 -10.51 0.33
C PHE A 221 -4.88 -9.38 1.35
N ASN A 222 -6.00 -9.16 2.03
CA ASN A 222 -6.04 -8.38 3.26
C ASN A 222 -5.90 -9.35 4.44
N ILE A 223 -4.76 -9.29 5.13
CA ILE A 223 -4.45 -10.16 6.29
C ILE A 223 -4.80 -9.53 7.64
N ALA A 224 -5.39 -8.31 7.65
CA ALA A 224 -5.90 -7.68 8.87
C ALA A 224 -7.27 -8.28 9.26
N CYS A 225 -7.30 -9.57 9.46
CA CYS A 225 -8.47 -10.33 9.85
C CYS A 225 -8.10 -11.41 10.89
N PRO A 226 -9.09 -11.98 11.62
CA PRO A 226 -8.84 -13.12 12.49
C PRO A 226 -8.17 -14.28 11.74
N ARG A 227 -7.20 -14.95 12.38
CA ARG A 227 -6.46 -16.08 11.83
C ARG A 227 -7.40 -17.14 11.23
N SER A 228 -8.51 -17.44 11.90
CA SER A 228 -9.50 -18.41 11.43
C SER A 228 -10.17 -18.03 10.11
N ILE A 229 -10.27 -16.74 9.80
CA ILE A 229 -10.81 -16.26 8.52
C ILE A 229 -9.74 -16.42 7.43
N LEU A 230 -8.49 -16.04 7.73
CA LEU A 230 -7.37 -16.20 6.80
C LEU A 230 -7.18 -17.68 6.43
N GLU A 231 -7.12 -18.56 7.43
CA GLU A 231 -6.98 -20.01 7.26
C GLU A 231 -8.08 -20.57 6.36
N LYS A 232 -9.34 -20.29 6.68
CA LYS A 232 -10.49 -20.74 5.89
C LYS A 232 -10.48 -20.21 4.45
N SER A 233 -10.01 -18.99 4.24
CA SER A 233 -9.89 -18.42 2.89
C SER A 233 -8.81 -19.12 2.09
N LEU A 234 -7.66 -19.40 2.69
CA LEU A 234 -6.57 -20.15 2.08
C LEU A 234 -6.97 -21.61 1.77
N GLU A 235 -7.69 -22.28 2.67
CA GLU A 235 -8.22 -23.63 2.44
C GLU A 235 -9.13 -23.70 1.21
N ARG A 236 -10.08 -22.75 1.10
CA ARG A 236 -11.01 -22.67 -0.02
C ARG A 236 -10.29 -22.39 -1.34
N MET A 237 -9.40 -21.39 -1.34
CA MET A 237 -8.59 -21.06 -2.51
C MET A 237 -7.74 -22.25 -2.97
N SER A 238 -7.00 -22.89 -2.05
CA SER A 238 -6.13 -24.01 -2.38
C SER A 238 -6.89 -25.23 -2.89
N ALA A 239 -8.07 -25.51 -2.36
CA ALA A 239 -8.92 -26.60 -2.82
C ALA A 239 -9.40 -26.40 -4.27
N VAL A 240 -9.63 -25.14 -4.67
CA VAL A 240 -10.04 -24.79 -6.04
C VAL A 240 -8.82 -24.81 -6.97
N LEU A 241 -7.75 -24.09 -6.64
CA LEU A 241 -6.58 -23.96 -7.52
C LEU A 241 -5.92 -25.31 -7.84
N LYS A 242 -5.86 -26.24 -6.87
CA LYS A 242 -5.34 -27.60 -7.11
C LYS A 242 -6.13 -28.39 -8.16
N LYS A 243 -7.42 -28.14 -8.33
CA LYS A 243 -8.25 -28.81 -9.36
C LYS A 243 -7.97 -28.28 -10.77
N TYR A 244 -7.42 -27.06 -10.86
CA TYR A 244 -7.13 -26.38 -12.12
C TYR A 244 -5.66 -26.46 -12.52
N ALA A 245 -4.77 -26.85 -11.60
CA ALA A 245 -3.36 -27.05 -11.89
C ALA A 245 -3.18 -28.07 -13.03
N GLY A 246 -2.59 -27.60 -14.15
CA GLY A 246 -2.30 -28.47 -15.31
C GLY A 246 -3.43 -28.60 -16.34
N LYS A 247 -4.47 -27.79 -16.25
CA LYS A 247 -5.45 -27.61 -17.33
C LYS A 247 -5.08 -26.36 -18.14
#